data_a3b8de6603a5aab3bae64d958883581b
#
_entry.id   a3b8de6603a5aab3bae64d958883581b
#
_cell.length_a   1.000
_cell.length_b   1.000
_cell.length_c   1.000
_cell.angle_alpha   90.00
_cell.angle_beta   90.00
_cell.angle_gamma   90.00
#
_symmetry.space_group_name_H-M   'P 1'
#
loop_
_entity.id
_entity.type
_entity.pdbx_description
1 polymer ?
#
loop_
_entity_poly.entity_id
_entity_poly.type
_entity_poly.pdbx_seq_one_letter_code
_entity_poly.pdbx_strand_id
1 'polypeptide(L)'
;MKVRLFNKDKEEINEHEIYMGDLPLMTENGSFVINGAERVIVSQLVRSPGIYYGIDHDKVGKELYSCTVIPNRCAWIEYETDSNDVFFVRVDRTRKVPVTVFIRALGVGSNKEILELFGDDPKLQASIEKDPSENYQEGLLELYKKIRPGEPLSVDSAQSLLHSMFFDPRRYDLAKVGRYKFNKKLHFKSRIKGHTLAEAVYSTETGELLAEAGTVVSQELAISLQNAAVPYVF
;
A
#
# COMPACT_ATOMS: atom_id res chain seq x y z
N MET A 1 -7.56 -21.65 -29.40
CA MET A 1 -7.22 -20.19 -29.42
C MET A 1 -6.24 -19.93 -30.54
N LYS A 2 -6.49 -18.89 -31.35
CA LYS A 2 -5.51 -18.44 -32.36
C LYS A 2 -4.50 -17.50 -31.71
N VAL A 3 -3.23 -17.81 -31.82
CA VAL A 3 -2.12 -17.02 -31.30
C VAL A 3 -1.30 -16.48 -32.45
N ARG A 4 -1.05 -15.18 -32.46
CA ARG A 4 -0.16 -14.51 -33.38
C ARG A 4 1.12 -14.15 -32.67
N LEU A 5 2.22 -14.76 -33.07
CA LEU A 5 3.55 -14.45 -32.58
C LEU A 5 4.24 -13.51 -33.56
N PHE A 6 4.51 -12.28 -33.12
CA PHE A 6 5.30 -11.33 -33.88
C PHE A 6 6.77 -11.43 -33.43
N ASN A 7 7.62 -11.92 -34.33
CA ASN A 7 9.07 -11.95 -34.09
C ASN A 7 9.65 -10.60 -34.55
N LYS A 8 10.10 -9.81 -33.61
CA LYS A 8 10.63 -8.45 -33.87
C LYS A 8 11.95 -8.46 -34.63
N ASP A 9 12.76 -9.51 -34.46
CA ASP A 9 14.08 -9.59 -35.11
C ASP A 9 14.00 -9.99 -36.60
N LYS A 10 12.98 -10.78 -36.92
CA LYS A 10 12.75 -11.27 -38.29
C LYS A 10 11.58 -10.58 -39.01
N GLU A 11 10.84 -9.72 -38.31
CA GLU A 11 9.61 -9.08 -38.80
C GLU A 11 8.56 -10.08 -39.33
N GLU A 12 8.57 -11.31 -38.82
CA GLU A 12 7.66 -12.37 -39.25
C GLU A 12 6.49 -12.52 -38.25
N ILE A 13 5.29 -12.75 -38.82
CA ILE A 13 4.09 -13.08 -38.04
C ILE A 13 3.77 -14.56 -38.26
N ASN A 14 3.86 -15.33 -37.18
CA ASN A 14 3.48 -16.74 -37.18
C ASN A 14 2.12 -16.92 -36.49
N GLU A 15 1.15 -17.51 -37.17
CA GLU A 15 -0.15 -17.83 -36.60
C GLU A 15 -0.24 -19.33 -36.27
N HIS A 16 -0.65 -19.67 -35.05
CA HIS A 16 -0.87 -21.03 -34.62
C HIS A 16 -2.20 -21.18 -33.89
N GLU A 17 -2.86 -22.29 -34.09
CA GLU A 17 -4.01 -22.69 -33.26
C GLU A 17 -3.52 -23.57 -32.12
N ILE A 18 -3.77 -23.14 -30.89
CA ILE A 18 -3.36 -23.84 -29.67
C ILE A 18 -4.62 -24.30 -28.95
N TYR A 19 -4.66 -25.58 -28.59
CA TYR A 19 -5.71 -26.12 -27.73
C TYR A 19 -5.45 -25.68 -26.29
N MET A 20 -6.43 -25.00 -25.67
CA MET A 20 -6.33 -24.44 -24.32
C MET A 20 -7.16 -25.20 -23.29
N GLY A 21 -7.77 -26.29 -23.69
CA GLY A 21 -8.70 -27.06 -22.86
C GLY A 21 -10.16 -26.73 -23.18
N ASP A 22 -11.06 -27.45 -22.51
CA ASP A 22 -12.50 -27.28 -22.63
C ASP A 22 -13.01 -26.29 -21.60
N LEU A 23 -13.92 -25.44 -22.01
CA LEU A 23 -14.63 -24.50 -21.12
C LEU A 23 -16.10 -24.95 -21.00
N PRO A 24 -16.67 -24.91 -19.78
CA PRO A 24 -18.09 -25.18 -19.61
C PRO A 24 -18.94 -24.20 -20.42
N LEU A 25 -19.92 -24.72 -21.17
CA LEU A 25 -20.88 -23.91 -21.87
C LEU A 25 -22.01 -23.49 -20.93
N MET A 26 -22.37 -22.22 -20.95
CA MET A 26 -23.52 -21.72 -20.22
C MET A 26 -24.82 -22.20 -20.88
N THR A 27 -25.76 -22.71 -20.08
CA THR A 27 -27.11 -23.08 -20.53
C THR A 27 -27.96 -21.83 -20.77
N GLU A 28 -29.13 -21.99 -21.42
CA GLU A 28 -30.08 -20.90 -21.66
C GLU A 28 -30.58 -20.25 -20.36
N ASN A 29 -30.60 -21.01 -19.26
CA ASN A 29 -31.01 -20.55 -17.92
C ASN A 29 -29.89 -19.85 -17.13
N GLY A 30 -28.68 -19.69 -17.69
CA GLY A 30 -27.54 -19.05 -17.02
C GLY A 30 -26.82 -19.98 -16.02
N SER A 31 -26.99 -21.28 -16.14
CA SER A 31 -26.33 -22.32 -15.33
C SER A 31 -25.21 -23.02 -16.09
N PHE A 32 -24.43 -23.82 -15.38
CA PHE A 32 -23.38 -24.67 -15.93
C PHE A 32 -23.56 -26.10 -15.42
N VAL A 33 -23.35 -27.08 -16.28
CA VAL A 33 -23.35 -28.48 -15.85
C VAL A 33 -21.92 -28.92 -15.55
N ILE A 34 -21.61 -29.10 -14.27
CA ILE A 34 -20.28 -29.49 -13.77
C ILE A 34 -20.41 -30.83 -13.04
N ASN A 35 -19.68 -31.83 -13.50
CA ASN A 35 -19.71 -33.20 -12.95
C ASN A 35 -21.14 -33.75 -12.85
N GLY A 36 -21.97 -33.51 -13.88
CA GLY A 36 -23.35 -33.98 -13.96
C GLY A 36 -24.36 -33.21 -13.10
N ALA A 37 -23.94 -32.21 -12.35
CA ALA A 37 -24.82 -31.35 -11.56
C ALA A 37 -24.93 -29.94 -12.17
N GLU A 38 -26.16 -29.44 -12.24
CA GLU A 38 -26.42 -28.06 -12.66
C GLU A 38 -26.01 -27.10 -11.56
N ARG A 39 -25.15 -26.14 -11.89
CA ARG A 39 -24.59 -25.16 -10.93
C ARG A 39 -24.73 -23.76 -11.48
N VAL A 40 -24.86 -22.80 -10.55
CA VAL A 40 -24.95 -21.36 -10.86
C VAL A 40 -23.81 -20.65 -10.14
N ILE A 41 -23.22 -19.67 -10.83
CA ILE A 41 -22.23 -18.77 -10.21
C ILE A 41 -22.99 -17.75 -9.35
N VAL A 42 -22.67 -17.74 -8.05
CA VAL A 42 -23.28 -16.80 -7.10
C VAL A 42 -22.34 -15.60 -6.93
N SER A 43 -22.91 -14.39 -7.06
CA SER A 43 -22.17 -13.16 -6.77
C SER A 43 -21.76 -13.12 -5.29
N GLN A 44 -20.52 -12.77 -5.03
CA GLN A 44 -19.98 -12.61 -3.68
C GLN A 44 -19.76 -11.13 -3.36
N LEU A 45 -20.20 -10.72 -2.16
CA LEU A 45 -19.91 -9.39 -1.64
C LEU A 45 -18.50 -9.40 -1.05
N VAL A 46 -17.63 -8.57 -1.60
CA VAL A 46 -16.25 -8.42 -1.14
C VAL A 46 -16.03 -7.02 -0.57
N ARG A 47 -15.07 -6.89 0.34
CA ARG A 47 -14.66 -5.60 0.85
C ARG A 47 -13.97 -4.80 -0.27
N SER A 48 -14.41 -3.54 -0.49
CA SER A 48 -13.85 -2.71 -1.56
C SER A 48 -12.40 -2.33 -1.29
N PRO A 49 -11.59 -2.06 -2.32
CA PRO A 49 -10.26 -1.49 -2.13
C PRO A 49 -10.29 -0.20 -1.31
N GLY A 50 -9.29 0.01 -0.47
CA GLY A 50 -9.20 1.18 0.38
C GLY A 50 -8.40 0.93 1.65
N ILE A 51 -8.47 1.88 2.57
CA ILE A 51 -7.82 1.81 3.88
C ILE A 51 -8.90 1.73 4.97
N TYR A 52 -8.72 0.80 5.91
CA TYR A 52 -9.66 0.52 6.99
C TYR A 52 -8.93 0.62 8.33
N TYR A 53 -9.46 1.44 9.22
CA TYR A 53 -8.91 1.61 10.57
C TYR A 53 -9.78 0.88 11.57
N GLY A 54 -9.16 0.31 12.60
CA GLY A 54 -9.83 -0.35 13.71
C GLY A 54 -9.18 0.01 15.04
N ILE A 55 -9.95 -0.13 16.09
CA ILE A 55 -9.48 -0.02 17.48
C ILE A 55 -9.96 -1.27 18.19
N ASP A 56 -9.01 -2.01 18.76
CA ASP A 56 -9.24 -3.16 19.60
C ASP A 56 -8.77 -2.84 21.04
N HIS A 57 -9.15 -3.65 22.00
CA HIS A 57 -8.70 -3.50 23.37
C HIS A 57 -8.01 -4.78 23.84
N ASP A 58 -6.91 -4.63 24.54
CA ASP A 58 -6.27 -5.77 25.19
C ASP A 58 -7.03 -6.21 26.46
N LYS A 59 -6.54 -7.25 27.13
CA LYS A 59 -7.15 -7.80 28.34
C LYS A 59 -7.18 -6.82 29.52
N VAL A 60 -6.37 -5.78 29.48
CA VAL A 60 -6.24 -4.74 30.49
C VAL A 60 -7.05 -3.49 30.15
N GLY A 61 -7.66 -3.45 28.94
CA GLY A 61 -8.43 -2.32 28.45
C GLY A 61 -7.61 -1.27 27.72
N LYS A 62 -6.33 -1.55 27.38
CA LYS A 62 -5.49 -0.67 26.57
C LYS A 62 -5.96 -0.69 25.11
N GLU A 63 -6.09 0.47 24.50
CA GLU A 63 -6.43 0.61 23.10
C GLU A 63 -5.29 0.13 22.20
N LEU A 64 -5.62 -0.76 21.26
CA LEU A 64 -4.75 -1.27 20.22
C LEU A 64 -5.27 -0.79 18.88
N TYR A 65 -4.44 -0.11 18.13
CA TYR A 65 -4.80 0.46 16.84
C TYR A 65 -4.43 -0.50 15.72
N SER A 66 -5.31 -0.62 14.76
CA SER A 66 -5.07 -1.41 13.56
C SER A 66 -5.42 -0.64 12.29
N CYS A 67 -4.75 -0.97 11.21
CA CYS A 67 -5.02 -0.41 9.90
C CYS A 67 -4.78 -1.47 8.84
N THR A 68 -5.77 -1.69 7.97
CA THR A 68 -5.66 -2.62 6.85
C THR A 68 -5.75 -1.88 5.53
N VAL A 69 -4.73 -2.03 4.72
CA VAL A 69 -4.68 -1.54 3.34
C VAL A 69 -5.11 -2.67 2.41
N ILE A 70 -6.24 -2.50 1.74
CA ILE A 70 -6.79 -3.48 0.80
C ILE A 70 -6.65 -2.92 -0.62
N PRO A 71 -5.76 -3.49 -1.45
CA PRO A 71 -5.71 -3.17 -2.88
C PRO A 71 -6.82 -3.90 -3.64
N ASN A 72 -7.05 -3.50 -4.89
CA ASN A 72 -7.91 -4.25 -5.81
C ASN A 72 -7.25 -5.57 -6.25
N ARG A 73 -5.93 -5.53 -6.44
CA ARG A 73 -5.09 -6.69 -6.74
C ARG A 73 -3.83 -6.64 -5.90
N CYS A 74 -3.32 -7.79 -5.54
CA CYS A 74 -2.11 -8.06 -4.78
C CYS A 74 -2.32 -8.17 -3.26
N ALA A 75 -1.22 -8.20 -2.52
CA ALA A 75 -1.17 -8.47 -1.09
C ALA A 75 -1.83 -7.38 -0.24
N TRP A 76 -2.51 -7.80 0.80
CA TRP A 76 -2.99 -6.89 1.84
C TRP A 76 -1.84 -6.50 2.75
N ILE A 77 -1.88 -5.28 3.26
CA ILE A 77 -0.94 -4.81 4.28
C ILE A 77 -1.75 -4.49 5.51
N GLU A 78 -1.42 -5.17 6.61
CA GLU A 78 -2.07 -4.98 7.90
C GLU A 78 -1.06 -4.39 8.87
N TYR A 79 -1.41 -3.26 9.48
CA TYR A 79 -0.65 -2.61 10.53
C TYR A 79 -1.38 -2.81 11.86
N GLU A 80 -0.65 -3.14 12.91
CA GLU A 80 -1.20 -3.33 14.25
C GLU A 80 -0.24 -2.80 15.31
N THR A 81 -0.78 -2.25 16.40
CA THR A 81 -0.02 -1.98 17.63
C THR A 81 -0.19 -3.15 18.59
N ASP A 82 0.85 -3.49 19.32
CA ASP A 82 0.76 -4.45 20.41
C ASP A 82 0.63 -3.75 21.78
N SER A 83 0.47 -4.56 22.83
CA SER A 83 0.38 -4.06 24.22
C SER A 83 1.65 -3.34 24.72
N ASN A 84 2.79 -3.52 24.05
CA ASN A 84 4.06 -2.86 24.33
C ASN A 84 4.28 -1.60 23.50
N ASP A 85 3.24 -1.08 22.85
CA ASP A 85 3.29 0.09 21.95
C ASP A 85 4.19 -0.07 20.72
N VAL A 86 4.50 -1.29 20.32
CA VAL A 86 5.27 -1.57 19.12
C VAL A 86 4.34 -1.65 17.92
N PHE A 87 4.68 -0.94 16.85
CA PHE A 87 4.00 -1.06 15.56
C PHE A 87 4.53 -2.27 14.79
N PHE A 88 3.62 -3.13 14.39
CA PHE A 88 3.91 -4.26 13.52
C PHE A 88 3.23 -4.12 12.18
N VAL A 89 3.83 -4.71 11.17
CA VAL A 89 3.25 -4.86 9.85
C VAL A 89 3.21 -6.33 9.45
N ARG A 90 2.16 -6.71 8.75
CA ARG A 90 1.96 -8.03 8.15
C ARG A 90 1.64 -7.85 6.68
N VAL A 91 2.37 -8.55 5.83
CA VAL A 91 2.15 -8.56 4.40
C VAL A 91 1.53 -9.90 4.01
N ASP A 92 0.33 -9.87 3.44
CA ASP A 92 -0.38 -11.04 2.91
C ASP A 92 -0.40 -12.26 3.85
N ARG A 93 -0.89 -12.07 5.09
CA ARG A 93 -1.02 -13.13 6.12
C ARG A 93 0.30 -13.75 6.59
N THR A 94 1.43 -13.17 6.25
CA THR A 94 2.73 -13.63 6.76
C THR A 94 2.90 -13.32 8.25
N ARG A 95 4.01 -13.77 8.84
CA ARG A 95 4.35 -13.41 10.22
C ARG A 95 4.65 -11.92 10.31
N LYS A 96 4.15 -11.27 11.37
CA LYS A 96 4.37 -9.86 11.60
C LYS A 96 5.84 -9.52 11.85
N VAL A 97 6.24 -8.35 11.39
CA VAL A 97 7.55 -7.74 11.63
C VAL A 97 7.35 -6.33 12.19
N PRO A 98 8.32 -5.75 12.92
CA PRO A 98 8.29 -4.34 13.28
C PRO A 98 8.10 -3.48 12.02
N VAL A 99 7.31 -2.41 12.14
CA VAL A 99 7.03 -1.53 10.99
C VAL A 99 8.29 -0.91 10.41
N THR A 100 9.30 -0.68 11.25
CA THR A 100 10.60 -0.13 10.87
C THR A 100 11.35 -1.02 9.89
N VAL A 101 11.28 -2.35 10.03
CA VAL A 101 11.82 -3.31 9.04
C VAL A 101 11.19 -3.07 7.66
N PHE A 102 9.88 -2.87 7.63
CA PHE A 102 9.16 -2.60 6.38
C PHE A 102 9.53 -1.24 5.78
N ILE A 103 9.63 -0.20 6.61
CA ILE A 103 10.05 1.14 6.20
C ILE A 103 11.47 1.10 5.61
N ARG A 104 12.40 0.40 6.26
CA ARG A 104 13.77 0.21 5.74
C ARG A 104 13.76 -0.54 4.41
N ALA A 105 12.99 -1.61 4.31
CA ALA A 105 12.87 -2.38 3.07
C ALA A 105 12.29 -1.56 1.89
N LEU A 106 11.55 -0.48 2.17
CA LEU A 106 11.04 0.46 1.17
C LEU A 106 12.03 1.58 0.82
N GLY A 107 13.21 1.66 1.48
CA GLY A 107 14.29 2.57 1.10
C GLY A 107 14.71 3.58 2.16
N VAL A 108 14.01 3.72 3.29
CA VAL A 108 14.39 4.61 4.40
C VAL A 108 15.26 3.83 5.38
N GLY A 109 16.59 3.88 5.19
CA GLY A 109 17.52 2.92 5.81
C GLY A 109 17.88 3.20 7.26
N SER A 110 18.10 4.44 7.65
CA SER A 110 18.61 4.80 8.97
C SER A 110 17.51 5.18 9.97
N ASN A 111 17.79 4.99 11.27
CA ASN A 111 16.89 5.44 12.34
C ASN A 111 16.61 6.94 12.26
N LYS A 112 17.66 7.71 11.94
CA LYS A 112 17.56 9.16 11.81
C LYS A 112 16.56 9.56 10.72
N GLU A 113 16.66 8.98 9.52
CA GLU A 113 15.73 9.23 8.41
C GLU A 113 14.29 8.83 8.76
N ILE A 114 14.12 7.71 9.48
CA ILE A 114 12.80 7.26 9.93
C ILE A 114 12.18 8.30 10.88
N LEU A 115 12.94 8.78 11.87
CA LEU A 115 12.46 9.79 12.83
C LEU A 115 12.24 11.16 12.18
N GLU A 116 13.08 11.54 11.22
CA GLU A 116 12.88 12.79 10.44
C GLU A 116 11.60 12.73 9.60
N LEU A 117 11.27 11.55 9.03
CA LEU A 117 10.09 11.39 8.16
C LEU A 117 8.78 11.28 8.94
N PHE A 118 8.77 10.55 10.06
CA PHE A 118 7.54 10.23 10.81
C PHE A 118 7.39 11.01 12.12
N GLY A 119 8.43 11.71 12.54
CA GLY A 119 8.47 12.39 13.83
C GLY A 119 8.95 11.47 14.97
N ASP A 120 9.22 12.08 16.11
CA ASP A 120 9.71 11.40 17.31
C ASP A 120 8.54 10.93 18.18
N ASP A 121 7.91 9.83 17.75
CA ASP A 121 6.81 9.19 18.48
C ASP A 121 7.32 8.04 19.35
N PRO A 122 6.91 7.95 20.64
CA PRO A 122 7.33 6.87 21.55
C PRO A 122 7.07 5.46 21.03
N LYS A 123 5.98 5.26 20.27
CA LYS A 123 5.65 3.95 19.68
C LYS A 123 6.58 3.61 18.53
N LEU A 124 7.03 4.62 17.78
CA LEU A 124 8.01 4.43 16.74
C LEU A 124 9.38 4.09 17.31
N GLN A 125 9.79 4.75 18.42
CA GLN A 125 11.01 4.42 19.14
C GLN A 125 10.98 2.97 19.68
N ALA A 126 9.88 2.55 20.31
CA ALA A 126 9.69 1.16 20.75
C ALA A 126 9.76 0.16 19.58
N SER A 127 9.32 0.58 18.39
CA SER A 127 9.40 -0.23 17.17
C SER A 127 10.83 -0.34 16.64
N ILE A 128 11.62 0.74 16.74
CA ILE A 128 13.05 0.77 16.39
C ILE A 128 13.84 -0.15 17.34
N GLU A 129 13.56 -0.13 18.64
CA GLU A 129 14.23 -1.01 19.62
C GLU A 129 13.95 -2.50 19.37
N LYS A 130 12.79 -2.81 18.80
CA LYS A 130 12.37 -4.18 18.47
C LYS A 130 12.89 -4.63 17.10
N ASP A 131 13.39 -3.71 16.28
CA ASP A 131 13.85 -3.96 14.92
C ASP A 131 15.24 -4.65 14.95
N PRO A 132 15.37 -5.86 14.39
CA PRO A 132 16.66 -6.55 14.31
C PRO A 132 17.57 -6.00 13.20
N SER A 133 17.08 -5.06 12.36
CA SER A 133 17.81 -4.51 11.22
C SER A 133 18.27 -3.08 11.49
N GLU A 134 19.42 -2.72 10.96
CA GLU A 134 20.01 -1.39 11.14
C GLU A 134 20.03 -0.56 9.84
N ASN A 135 19.87 -1.23 8.69
CA ASN A 135 19.99 -0.61 7.38
C ASN A 135 19.00 -1.18 6.37
N TYR A 136 18.99 -0.58 5.17
CA TYR A 136 18.13 -0.98 4.05
C TYR A 136 18.24 -2.46 3.70
N GLN A 137 19.49 -2.96 3.54
CA GLN A 137 19.72 -4.33 3.09
C GLN A 137 19.24 -5.36 4.10
N GLU A 138 19.51 -5.12 5.37
CA GLU A 138 19.04 -5.99 6.46
C GLU A 138 17.53 -5.99 6.60
N GLY A 139 16.90 -4.80 6.54
CA GLY A 139 15.44 -4.68 6.56
C GLY A 139 14.79 -5.43 5.40
N LEU A 140 15.38 -5.31 4.21
CA LEU A 140 14.93 -6.01 3.01
C LEU A 140 15.01 -7.54 3.16
N LEU A 141 16.13 -8.06 3.68
CA LEU A 141 16.33 -9.49 3.90
C LEU A 141 15.44 -10.04 5.03
N GLU A 142 15.26 -9.28 6.11
CA GLU A 142 14.35 -9.68 7.21
C GLU A 142 12.90 -9.78 6.72
N LEU A 143 12.44 -8.82 5.91
CA LEU A 143 11.12 -8.89 5.30
C LEU A 143 11.01 -10.07 4.32
N TYR A 144 12.04 -10.30 3.51
CA TYR A 144 12.08 -11.43 2.56
C TYR A 144 11.96 -12.78 3.26
N LYS A 145 12.67 -13.00 4.38
CA LYS A 145 12.55 -14.22 5.20
C LYS A 145 11.12 -14.52 5.65
N LYS A 146 10.31 -13.47 5.88
CA LYS A 146 8.91 -13.64 6.30
C LYS A 146 7.98 -13.95 5.15
N ILE A 147 8.24 -13.35 3.98
CA ILE A 147 7.42 -13.56 2.77
C ILE A 147 7.77 -14.91 2.11
N ARG A 148 9.06 -15.27 2.09
CA ARG A 148 9.59 -16.49 1.43
C ARG A 148 10.45 -17.31 2.40
N PRO A 149 9.84 -17.95 3.39
CA PRO A 149 10.58 -18.76 4.35
C PRO A 149 11.25 -19.96 3.65
N GLY A 150 12.54 -20.18 3.94
CA GLY A 150 13.32 -21.31 3.41
C GLY A 150 14.03 -21.06 2.08
N GLU A 151 13.83 -19.92 1.44
CA GLU A 151 14.59 -19.55 0.25
C GLU A 151 15.96 -18.93 0.60
N PRO A 152 16.99 -19.11 -0.26
CA PRO A 152 18.29 -18.47 -0.07
C PRO A 152 18.16 -16.94 -0.03
N LEU A 153 18.87 -16.30 0.89
CA LEU A 153 18.83 -14.87 1.06
C LEU A 153 19.71 -14.17 0.02
N SER A 154 19.10 -13.35 -0.81
CA SER A 154 19.78 -12.49 -1.79
C SER A 154 19.09 -11.13 -1.80
N VAL A 155 19.88 -10.06 -1.75
CA VAL A 155 19.39 -8.68 -1.80
C VAL A 155 18.66 -8.43 -3.11
N ASP A 156 19.21 -8.88 -4.23
CA ASP A 156 18.62 -8.68 -5.57
C ASP A 156 17.26 -9.39 -5.70
N SER A 157 17.17 -10.63 -5.20
CA SER A 157 15.92 -11.40 -5.20
C SER A 157 14.86 -10.74 -4.31
N ALA A 158 15.27 -10.26 -3.15
CA ALA A 158 14.39 -9.59 -2.21
C ALA A 158 13.87 -8.25 -2.79
N GLN A 159 14.75 -7.46 -3.40
CA GLN A 159 14.39 -6.21 -4.07
C GLN A 159 13.44 -6.45 -5.24
N SER A 160 13.74 -7.44 -6.09
CA SER A 160 12.88 -7.86 -7.20
C SER A 160 11.48 -8.28 -6.72
N LEU A 161 11.41 -9.04 -5.63
CA LEU A 161 10.14 -9.48 -5.04
C LEU A 161 9.32 -8.28 -4.57
N LEU A 162 9.88 -7.38 -3.76
CA LEU A 162 9.18 -6.21 -3.25
C LEU A 162 8.74 -5.27 -4.38
N HIS A 163 9.63 -5.03 -5.35
CA HIS A 163 9.28 -4.24 -6.52
C HIS A 163 8.08 -4.84 -7.26
N SER A 164 8.08 -6.15 -7.49
CA SER A 164 6.98 -6.82 -8.18
C SER A 164 5.68 -6.81 -7.37
N MET A 165 5.75 -6.82 -6.03
CA MET A 165 4.57 -6.83 -5.16
C MET A 165 3.88 -5.46 -5.05
N PHE A 166 4.66 -4.37 -5.00
CA PHE A 166 4.11 -3.05 -4.64
C PHE A 166 4.26 -2.00 -5.74
N PHE A 167 5.20 -2.17 -6.67
CA PHE A 167 5.56 -1.16 -7.67
C PHE A 167 5.33 -1.61 -9.11
N ASP A 168 5.00 -2.87 -9.36
CA ASP A 168 4.59 -3.32 -10.70
C ASP A 168 3.10 -3.04 -10.93
N PRO A 169 2.73 -2.11 -11.84
CA PRO A 169 1.34 -1.76 -12.10
C PRO A 169 0.51 -2.91 -12.68
N ARG A 170 1.16 -3.95 -13.20
CA ARG A 170 0.49 -5.16 -13.68
C ARG A 170 0.01 -6.06 -12.54
N ARG A 171 0.66 -5.97 -11.38
CA ARG A 171 0.37 -6.80 -10.21
C ARG A 171 -0.37 -6.03 -9.15
N TYR A 172 0.13 -4.86 -8.73
CA TYR A 172 -0.47 -4.03 -7.69
C TYR A 172 -1.37 -2.96 -8.29
N ASP A 173 -2.62 -2.93 -7.86
CA ASP A 173 -3.59 -1.95 -8.31
C ASP A 173 -4.57 -1.59 -7.19
N LEU A 174 -4.75 -0.30 -6.96
CA LEU A 174 -5.74 0.22 -6.01
C LEU A 174 -7.10 0.48 -6.67
N ALA A 175 -7.17 0.46 -8.01
CA ALA A 175 -8.31 0.91 -8.80
C ALA A 175 -8.75 2.36 -8.47
N LYS A 176 -9.70 2.89 -9.23
CA LYS A 176 -10.22 4.25 -9.00
C LYS A 176 -10.91 4.40 -7.63
N VAL A 177 -11.63 3.36 -7.20
CA VAL A 177 -12.35 3.36 -5.92
C VAL A 177 -11.40 3.39 -4.74
N GLY A 178 -10.34 2.58 -4.76
CA GLY A 178 -9.31 2.57 -3.74
C GLY A 178 -8.59 3.91 -3.66
N ARG A 179 -8.13 4.47 -4.78
CA ARG A 179 -7.50 5.79 -4.85
C ARG A 179 -8.40 6.90 -4.29
N TYR A 180 -9.68 6.90 -4.66
CA TYR A 180 -10.64 7.86 -4.11
C TYR A 180 -10.75 7.75 -2.59
N LYS A 181 -10.85 6.52 -2.05
CA LYS A 181 -10.95 6.30 -0.60
C LYS A 181 -9.68 6.70 0.15
N PHE A 182 -8.51 6.40 -0.41
CA PHE A 182 -7.25 6.87 0.15
C PHE A 182 -7.19 8.39 0.18
N ASN A 183 -7.45 9.02 -0.95
CA ASN A 183 -7.47 10.46 -1.05
C ASN A 183 -8.43 11.08 -0.04
N LYS A 184 -9.67 10.58 0.06
CA LYS A 184 -10.66 11.09 1.00
C LYS A 184 -10.20 11.05 2.45
N LYS A 185 -9.44 10.01 2.86
CA LYS A 185 -8.94 9.83 4.23
C LYS A 185 -7.62 10.53 4.51
N LEU A 186 -6.76 10.69 3.49
CA LEU A 186 -5.39 11.19 3.62
C LEU A 186 -5.19 12.58 3.01
N HIS A 187 -6.26 13.25 2.55
CA HIS A 187 -6.16 14.58 1.98
C HIS A 187 -5.45 15.55 2.92
N PHE A 188 -4.45 16.23 2.41
CA PHE A 188 -3.71 17.30 3.05
C PHE A 188 -4.64 18.40 3.56
N LYS A 189 -5.58 18.85 2.73
CA LYS A 189 -6.59 19.86 3.09
C LYS A 189 -7.37 19.57 4.38
N SER A 190 -7.65 18.28 4.64
CA SER A 190 -8.42 17.87 5.82
C SER A 190 -7.60 17.96 7.11
N ARG A 191 -6.28 17.97 6.99
CA ARG A 191 -5.33 17.99 8.11
C ARG A 191 -4.95 19.41 8.51
N ILE A 192 -4.85 20.32 7.52
CA ILE A 192 -4.45 21.72 7.76
C ILE A 192 -5.62 22.65 8.09
N LYS A 193 -6.84 22.24 7.74
CA LYS A 193 -8.04 23.06 7.99
C LYS A 193 -8.20 23.37 9.48
N GLY A 194 -8.38 24.67 9.80
CA GLY A 194 -8.57 25.18 11.15
C GLY A 194 -7.29 25.42 11.93
N HIS A 195 -6.12 25.06 11.38
CA HIS A 195 -4.82 25.39 11.96
C HIS A 195 -4.35 26.76 11.48
N THR A 196 -3.45 27.36 12.22
CA THR A 196 -2.82 28.66 11.88
C THR A 196 -1.45 28.37 11.27
N LEU A 197 -1.16 29.01 10.13
CA LEU A 197 0.14 28.90 9.47
C LEU A 197 1.21 29.60 10.30
N ALA A 198 2.31 28.92 10.59
CA ALA A 198 3.46 29.51 11.28
C ALA A 198 4.32 30.34 10.31
N GLU A 199 4.35 29.96 9.04
CA GLU A 199 5.13 30.61 8.00
C GLU A 199 4.28 30.93 6.77
N ALA A 200 4.74 31.89 5.95
CA ALA A 200 4.11 32.21 4.68
C ALA A 200 4.30 31.07 3.67
N VAL A 201 3.27 30.74 2.94
CA VAL A 201 3.24 29.65 1.97
C VAL A 201 3.29 30.19 0.55
N TYR A 202 4.23 29.70 -0.24
CA TYR A 202 4.43 30.08 -1.63
C TYR A 202 4.13 28.93 -2.57
N SER A 203 3.68 29.24 -3.78
CA SER A 203 3.54 28.26 -4.85
C SER A 203 4.93 27.74 -5.27
N THR A 204 5.08 26.43 -5.36
CA THR A 204 6.33 25.80 -5.82
C THR A 204 6.56 25.97 -7.32
N GLU A 205 5.51 26.26 -8.09
CA GLU A 205 5.60 26.44 -9.55
C GLU A 205 5.80 27.88 -9.96
N THR A 206 5.05 28.80 -9.33
CA THR A 206 5.05 30.22 -9.74
C THR A 206 5.82 31.14 -8.79
N GLY A 207 6.12 30.68 -7.57
CA GLY A 207 6.73 31.49 -6.52
C GLY A 207 5.78 32.54 -5.92
N GLU A 208 4.51 32.55 -6.31
CA GLU A 208 3.51 33.50 -5.78
C GLU A 208 3.15 33.17 -4.33
N LEU A 209 2.87 34.21 -3.55
CA LEU A 209 2.39 34.09 -2.18
C LEU A 209 0.95 33.55 -2.19
N LEU A 210 0.74 32.38 -1.59
CA LEU A 210 -0.58 31.76 -1.46
C LEU A 210 -1.28 32.09 -0.15
N ALA A 211 -0.51 32.22 0.93
CA ALA A 211 -1.02 32.58 2.25
C ALA A 211 0.09 33.18 3.11
N GLU A 212 -0.29 34.17 3.95
CA GLU A 212 0.64 34.80 4.90
C GLU A 212 0.76 33.99 6.20
N ALA A 213 1.88 34.18 6.91
CA ALA A 213 2.07 33.66 8.26
C ALA A 213 0.98 34.24 9.21
N GLY A 214 0.53 33.41 10.15
CA GLY A 214 -0.56 33.78 11.07
C GLY A 214 -1.97 33.65 10.51
N THR A 215 -2.12 33.25 9.24
CA THR A 215 -3.43 33.01 8.62
C THR A 215 -4.05 31.72 9.13
N VAL A 216 -5.31 31.79 9.58
CA VAL A 216 -6.10 30.58 9.90
C VAL A 216 -6.60 29.97 8.61
N VAL A 217 -6.26 28.69 8.40
CA VAL A 217 -6.57 27.98 7.16
C VAL A 217 -8.07 27.67 7.10
N SER A 218 -8.79 28.41 6.26
CA SER A 218 -10.18 28.13 5.90
C SER A 218 -10.27 26.87 5.01
N GLN A 219 -11.49 26.36 4.80
CA GLN A 219 -11.68 25.23 3.90
C GLN A 219 -11.30 25.54 2.45
N GLU A 220 -11.59 26.76 2.00
CA GLU A 220 -11.27 27.23 0.64
C GLU A 220 -9.75 27.37 0.45
N LEU A 221 -9.08 27.97 1.42
CA LEU A 221 -7.62 28.08 1.43
C LEU A 221 -6.95 26.70 1.47
N ALA A 222 -7.44 25.77 2.30
CA ALA A 222 -6.92 24.41 2.35
C ALA A 222 -7.02 23.69 1.00
N ILE A 223 -8.12 23.87 0.27
CA ILE A 223 -8.31 23.33 -1.08
C ILE A 223 -7.34 24.00 -2.07
N SER A 224 -7.18 25.31 -1.99
CA SER A 224 -6.25 26.07 -2.84
C SER A 224 -4.81 25.60 -2.65
N LEU A 225 -4.34 25.46 -1.39
CA LEU A 225 -3.00 24.97 -1.06
C LEU A 225 -2.77 23.53 -1.56
N GLN A 226 -3.78 22.66 -1.42
CA GLN A 226 -3.69 21.30 -1.95
C GLN A 226 -3.61 21.27 -3.49
N ASN A 227 -4.40 22.12 -4.18
CA ASN A 227 -4.39 22.20 -5.64
C ASN A 227 -3.11 22.81 -6.20
N ALA A 228 -2.47 23.69 -5.44
CA ALA A 228 -1.15 24.25 -5.74
C ALA A 228 0.00 23.26 -5.46
N ALA A 229 -0.32 22.02 -5.09
CA ALA A 229 0.66 20.95 -4.80
C ALA A 229 1.73 21.38 -3.78
N VAL A 230 1.38 22.20 -2.78
CA VAL A 230 2.29 22.59 -1.71
C VAL A 230 2.71 21.34 -0.93
N PRO A 231 4.02 21.05 -0.82
CA PRO A 231 4.49 19.79 -0.25
C PRO A 231 4.37 19.75 1.28
N TYR A 232 4.51 20.88 1.95
CA TYR A 232 4.43 20.99 3.41
C TYR A 232 4.02 22.42 3.82
N VAL A 233 3.49 22.54 5.01
CA VAL A 233 3.19 23.81 5.70
C VAL A 233 3.58 23.69 7.18
N PHE A 234 4.01 24.79 7.76
CA PHE A 234 4.34 24.87 9.18
C PHE A 234 3.29 25.68 9.95
#